data_78c0db7d9d275b36b3ecb7ca79b1231e
#
_entry.id   78c0db7d9d275b36b3ecb7ca79b1231e
#
_cell.length_a   1.000
_cell.length_b   1.000
_cell.length_c   1.000
_cell.angle_alpha   90.00
_cell.angle_beta   90.00
_cell.angle_gamma   90.00
#
_symmetry.space_group_name_H-M   'P 1'
#
loop_
_entity.id
_entity.type
_entity.pdbx_description
1 polymer ?
#
loop_
_entity_poly.entity_id
_entity_poly.type
_entity_poly.pdbx_seq_one_letter_code
_entity_poly.pdbx_strand_id
1 'polypeptide(L)'
;RCDYYNGWVSNNDIAICQSREEWLNAKNLKDFIVVTAPNIRLEKDEVDSSLSEKFLGMGTKLELVKQENLHYNYYRTNWFNYTVKIPVRNSDGSYGTKLALVPVNRDVHVGYLDYTRKNTLDLAFKYLGNRYGWGGSLNSRDCSELVMSVYSCFGFKLPRDVSTQSKIPTAQSVGNMTDYEKSVVLDNTPPGAILQFKGHEMLYLGKVNGKYYILNASGSI
;
A
#
# COMPACT_ATOMS: atom_id res chain seq x y z
N ARG A 1 2.74 -14.44 6.50
CA ARG A 1 2.96 -13.04 6.12
C ARG A 1 2.49 -12.13 7.26
N CYS A 2 2.98 -10.90 7.29
CA CYS A 2 2.62 -9.92 8.33
C CYS A 2 1.17 -9.41 8.24
N ASP A 3 0.49 -9.72 7.15
CA ASP A 3 -0.92 -9.43 6.86
C ASP A 3 -1.85 -10.60 7.14
N TYR A 4 -1.38 -11.59 7.91
CA TYR A 4 -2.09 -12.83 8.30
C TYR A 4 -2.43 -13.77 7.12
N TYR A 5 -1.94 -13.51 5.93
CA TYR A 5 -2.11 -14.40 4.79
C TYR A 5 -1.06 -15.51 4.79
N ASN A 6 -1.49 -16.75 4.63
CA ASN A 6 -0.61 -17.92 4.56
C ASN A 6 -0.61 -18.51 3.16
N GLY A 7 0.54 -19.00 2.71
CA GLY A 7 0.68 -19.62 1.40
C GLY A 7 2.09 -20.14 1.16
N TRP A 8 2.26 -20.82 0.07
CA TRP A 8 3.56 -21.29 -0.40
C TRP A 8 4.19 -20.24 -1.31
N VAL A 9 5.49 -20.06 -1.19
CA VAL A 9 6.29 -19.17 -2.03
C VAL A 9 7.55 -19.91 -2.45
N SER A 10 7.98 -19.68 -3.67
CA SER A 10 9.25 -20.24 -4.17
C SER A 10 10.43 -19.69 -3.36
N ASN A 11 11.43 -20.51 -3.06
CA ASN A 11 12.67 -20.07 -2.44
C ASN A 11 13.41 -19.00 -3.26
N ASN A 12 13.17 -18.95 -4.56
CA ASN A 12 13.76 -17.95 -5.44
C ASN A 12 13.13 -16.55 -5.30
N ASP A 13 11.94 -16.48 -4.70
CA ASP A 13 11.17 -15.25 -4.55
C ASP A 13 11.32 -14.64 -3.15
N ILE A 14 12.13 -15.26 -2.27
CA ILE A 14 12.39 -14.76 -0.92
C ILE A 14 13.88 -14.50 -0.72
N ALA A 15 14.18 -13.49 0.07
CA ALA A 15 15.54 -13.19 0.55
C ALA A 15 15.61 -13.43 2.06
N ILE A 16 16.70 -14.05 2.51
CA ILE A 16 16.87 -14.46 3.90
C ILE A 16 17.75 -13.44 4.61
N CYS A 17 17.23 -12.79 5.64
CA CYS A 17 18.01 -11.95 6.55
C CYS A 17 18.93 -12.83 7.39
N GLN A 18 20.19 -12.42 7.50
CA GLN A 18 21.25 -13.19 8.22
C GLN A 18 21.12 -13.02 9.73
N SER A 19 20.42 -11.99 10.20
CA SER A 19 20.19 -11.74 11.62
C SER A 19 18.80 -11.17 11.90
N ARG A 20 18.37 -11.26 13.17
CA ARG A 20 17.16 -10.59 13.65
C ARG A 20 17.26 -9.07 13.52
N GLU A 21 18.45 -8.52 13.72
CA GLU A 21 18.70 -7.08 13.62
C GLU A 21 18.53 -6.59 12.17
N GLU A 22 19.10 -7.28 11.19
CA GLU A 22 18.93 -7.00 9.78
C GLU A 22 17.45 -7.01 9.40
N TRP A 23 16.70 -8.01 9.84
CA TRP A 23 15.26 -8.10 9.59
C TRP A 23 14.49 -6.93 10.24
N LEU A 24 14.84 -6.56 11.48
CA LEU A 24 14.20 -5.44 12.17
C LEU A 24 14.48 -4.11 11.48
N ASN A 25 15.71 -3.89 11.01
CA ASN A 25 16.10 -2.69 10.26
C ASN A 25 15.38 -2.60 8.93
N ALA A 26 15.28 -3.70 8.19
CA ALA A 26 14.53 -3.77 6.94
C ALA A 26 13.02 -3.50 7.12
N LYS A 27 12.47 -3.88 8.27
CA LYS A 27 11.04 -3.72 8.59
C LYS A 27 10.70 -2.32 9.13
N ASN A 28 11.56 -1.76 9.98
CA ASN A 28 11.31 -0.55 10.77
C ASN A 28 12.11 0.63 10.24
N LEU A 29 11.86 1.01 9.00
CA LEU A 29 12.53 2.15 8.36
C LEU A 29 12.25 3.44 9.14
N LYS A 30 13.30 4.23 9.42
CA LYS A 30 13.20 5.54 10.11
C LYS A 30 12.91 6.65 9.10
N ASP A 31 13.78 6.76 8.09
CA ASP A 31 13.65 7.71 6.99
C ASP A 31 13.14 6.92 5.77
N PHE A 32 11.98 7.27 5.24
CA PHE A 32 11.38 6.55 4.12
C PHE A 32 10.46 7.45 3.30
N ILE A 33 10.19 7.02 2.08
CA ILE A 33 9.05 7.47 1.30
C ILE A 33 7.97 6.39 1.30
N VAL A 34 6.71 6.81 1.18
CA VAL A 34 5.57 5.94 0.92
C VAL A 34 4.96 6.27 -0.44
N VAL A 35 4.63 5.26 -1.23
CA VAL A 35 3.95 5.42 -2.51
C VAL A 35 2.49 5.76 -2.27
N THR A 36 2.00 6.83 -2.91
CA THR A 36 0.63 7.34 -2.76
C THR A 36 -0.19 7.30 -4.05
N ALA A 37 0.38 6.80 -5.15
CA ALA A 37 -0.36 6.42 -6.36
C ALA A 37 -0.75 4.94 -6.32
N PRO A 38 -1.79 4.51 -7.06
CA PRO A 38 -2.11 3.10 -7.24
C PRO A 38 -0.89 2.27 -7.63
N ASN A 39 -0.09 2.77 -8.56
CA ASN A 39 1.20 2.22 -8.95
C ASN A 39 2.12 3.34 -9.45
N ILE A 40 3.41 3.26 -9.13
CA ILE A 40 4.48 3.99 -9.79
C ILE A 40 5.45 3.00 -10.42
N ARG A 41 6.30 3.48 -11.34
CA ARG A 41 7.45 2.73 -11.85
C ARG A 41 8.73 3.41 -11.41
N LEU A 42 9.74 2.63 -11.05
CA LEU A 42 11.10 3.13 -10.92
C LEU A 42 11.60 3.65 -12.26
N GLU A 43 12.47 4.62 -12.22
CA GLU A 43 13.17 5.08 -13.42
C GLU A 43 14.05 3.96 -14.01
N LYS A 44 14.35 4.09 -15.30
CA LYS A 44 15.33 3.21 -15.94
C LYS A 44 16.68 3.39 -15.27
N ASP A 45 17.32 2.29 -14.99
CA ASP A 45 18.66 2.26 -14.40
C ASP A 45 19.65 1.80 -15.46
N GLU A 46 20.62 2.67 -15.79
CA GLU A 46 21.63 2.39 -16.81
C GLU A 46 22.70 1.40 -16.32
N VAL A 47 22.88 1.31 -15.01
CA VAL A 47 23.90 0.46 -14.38
C VAL A 47 23.33 -0.90 -14.02
N ASP A 48 22.07 -0.95 -13.56
CA ASP A 48 21.41 -2.18 -13.12
C ASP A 48 20.00 -2.29 -13.71
N SER A 49 19.92 -2.93 -14.85
CA SER A 49 18.63 -3.15 -15.54
C SER A 49 17.62 -3.95 -14.71
N SER A 50 18.06 -4.70 -13.69
CA SER A 50 17.18 -5.46 -12.80
C SER A 50 16.29 -4.57 -11.92
N LEU A 51 16.65 -3.30 -11.76
CA LEU A 51 15.88 -2.28 -11.03
C LEU A 51 14.95 -1.49 -11.94
N SER A 52 15.22 -1.50 -13.26
CA SER A 52 14.47 -0.68 -14.21
C SER A 52 12.99 -1.02 -14.24
N GLU A 53 12.17 0.02 -14.24
CA GLU A 53 10.72 -0.06 -14.46
C GLU A 53 9.95 -1.00 -13.50
N LYS A 54 10.52 -1.34 -12.34
CA LYS A 54 9.80 -2.11 -11.33
C LYS A 54 8.56 -1.35 -10.85
N PHE A 55 7.45 -2.06 -10.78
CA PHE A 55 6.21 -1.54 -10.22
C PHE A 55 6.25 -1.49 -8.70
N LEU A 56 5.80 -0.37 -8.14
CA LEU A 56 5.62 -0.16 -6.72
C LEU A 56 4.18 0.30 -6.49
N GLY A 57 3.43 -0.47 -5.73
CA GLY A 57 2.03 -0.18 -5.42
C GLY A 57 1.88 0.81 -4.27
N MET A 58 0.69 1.41 -4.16
CA MET A 58 0.30 2.28 -3.05
C MET A 58 0.57 1.60 -1.70
N GLY A 59 1.11 2.36 -0.74
CA GLY A 59 1.50 1.87 0.57
C GLY A 59 2.88 1.23 0.64
N THR A 60 3.57 1.02 -0.49
CA THR A 60 4.97 0.55 -0.48
C THR A 60 5.86 1.58 0.19
N LYS A 61 6.64 1.13 1.18
CA LYS A 61 7.68 1.93 1.84
C LYS A 61 9.05 1.60 1.29
N LEU A 62 9.84 2.64 1.03
CA LEU A 62 11.23 2.52 0.62
C LEU A 62 12.11 3.38 1.51
N GLU A 63 13.22 2.81 1.99
CA GLU A 63 14.21 3.55 2.79
C GLU A 63 14.77 4.71 1.96
N LEU A 64 14.65 5.91 2.51
CA LEU A 64 15.20 7.14 1.93
C LEU A 64 16.66 7.26 2.30
N VAL A 65 17.53 7.43 1.31
CA VAL A 65 18.96 7.67 1.53
C VAL A 65 19.22 9.15 1.48
N LYS A 66 19.80 9.69 2.57
CA LYS A 66 20.20 11.09 2.64
C LYS A 66 21.40 11.35 1.72
N GLN A 67 21.42 12.50 1.08
CA GLN A 67 22.46 12.87 0.11
C GLN A 67 23.88 12.80 0.69
N GLU A 68 24.05 13.14 1.96
CA GLU A 68 25.31 13.06 2.70
C GLU A 68 25.89 11.64 2.81
N ASN A 69 25.04 10.62 2.67
CA ASN A 69 25.40 9.20 2.74
C ASN A 69 25.63 8.57 1.37
N LEU A 70 25.57 9.36 0.29
CA LEU A 70 25.80 8.89 -1.06
C LEU A 70 27.28 9.08 -1.44
N HIS A 71 27.99 7.98 -1.62
CA HIS A 71 29.32 8.02 -2.22
C HIS A 71 29.19 8.32 -3.72
N TYR A 72 29.70 9.48 -4.13
CA TYR A 72 29.68 9.99 -5.50
C TYR A 72 30.59 9.15 -6.43
N ASN A 73 30.18 7.96 -6.79
CA ASN A 73 30.87 7.16 -7.80
C ASN A 73 29.98 6.73 -8.96
N TYR A 74 28.85 7.42 -9.19
CA TYR A 74 27.92 6.99 -10.21
C TYR A 74 27.47 8.14 -11.08
N TYR A 75 27.39 7.89 -12.39
CA TYR A 75 26.84 8.71 -13.46
C TYR A 75 25.34 9.04 -13.29
N ARG A 76 24.76 8.77 -12.11
CA ARG A 76 23.37 9.08 -11.79
C ARG A 76 23.26 10.52 -11.33
N THR A 77 22.45 11.30 -11.99
CA THR A 77 22.04 12.60 -11.50
C THR A 77 20.95 12.39 -10.44
N ASN A 78 21.26 12.70 -9.20
CA ASN A 78 20.28 12.67 -8.09
C ASN A 78 19.35 13.89 -8.09
N TRP A 79 19.48 14.76 -9.08
CA TRP A 79 18.73 16.00 -9.19
C TRP A 79 17.25 15.67 -9.43
N PHE A 80 16.38 16.25 -8.60
CA PHE A 80 14.94 16.02 -8.64
C PHE A 80 14.50 14.56 -8.46
N ASN A 81 15.33 13.76 -7.77
CA ASN A 81 15.01 12.40 -7.41
C ASN A 81 15.21 12.15 -5.91
N TYR A 82 14.35 11.29 -5.34
CA TYR A 82 14.64 10.61 -4.09
C TYR A 82 15.54 9.41 -4.41
N THR A 83 16.67 9.29 -3.71
CA THR A 83 17.46 8.05 -3.72
C THR A 83 16.92 7.14 -2.64
N VAL A 84 16.55 5.92 -3.04
CA VAL A 84 15.92 4.94 -2.15
C VAL A 84 16.65 3.61 -2.22
N LYS A 85 16.52 2.79 -1.15
CA LYS A 85 16.97 1.40 -1.16
C LYS A 85 15.81 0.48 -1.55
N ILE A 86 16.06 -0.36 -2.54
CA ILE A 86 15.17 -1.43 -2.97
C ILE A 86 15.66 -2.75 -2.40
N PRO A 87 14.84 -3.50 -1.66
CA PRO A 87 15.16 -4.86 -1.24
C PRO A 87 15.41 -5.76 -2.44
N VAL A 88 16.47 -6.54 -2.36
CA VAL A 88 16.84 -7.53 -3.39
C VAL A 88 17.24 -8.85 -2.75
N ARG A 89 17.15 -9.91 -3.53
CA ARG A 89 17.71 -11.21 -3.22
C ARG A 89 19.05 -11.35 -3.92
N ASN A 90 20.10 -11.57 -3.15
CA ASN A 90 21.44 -11.84 -3.67
C ASN A 90 21.50 -13.25 -4.30
N SER A 91 22.55 -13.53 -5.06
CA SER A 91 22.76 -14.81 -5.74
C SER A 91 22.83 -16.01 -4.78
N ASP A 92 23.31 -15.77 -3.55
CA ASP A 92 23.37 -16.77 -2.47
C ASP A 92 22.05 -16.93 -1.71
N GLY A 93 21.03 -16.15 -2.05
CA GLY A 93 19.72 -16.15 -1.39
C GLY A 93 19.59 -15.21 -0.21
N SER A 94 20.65 -14.51 0.17
CA SER A 94 20.61 -13.55 1.28
C SER A 94 19.84 -12.27 0.91
N TYR A 95 19.35 -11.58 1.94
CA TYR A 95 18.81 -10.25 1.81
C TYR A 95 19.90 -9.24 1.45
N GLY A 96 19.56 -8.30 0.61
CA GLY A 96 20.41 -7.17 0.27
C GLY A 96 19.56 -5.97 -0.15
N THR A 97 20.21 -4.86 -0.44
CA THR A 97 19.55 -3.66 -0.97
C THR A 97 20.36 -3.08 -2.12
N LYS A 98 19.66 -2.46 -3.07
CA LYS A 98 20.24 -1.69 -4.16
C LYS A 98 19.65 -0.29 -4.18
N LEU A 99 20.44 0.69 -4.63
CA LEU A 99 19.98 2.06 -4.79
C LEU A 99 19.14 2.19 -6.06
N ALA A 100 18.04 2.93 -5.96
CA ALA A 100 17.20 3.29 -7.09
C ALA A 100 16.75 4.76 -6.95
N LEU A 101 16.28 5.33 -8.07
CA LEU A 101 15.79 6.69 -8.12
C LEU A 101 14.28 6.71 -8.31
N VAL A 102 13.62 7.57 -7.52
CA VAL A 102 12.19 7.88 -7.64
C VAL A 102 12.08 9.38 -7.89
N PRO A 103 11.57 9.83 -9.05
CA PRO A 103 11.41 11.25 -9.32
C PRO A 103 10.51 11.94 -8.31
N VAL A 104 10.86 13.16 -7.89
CA VAL A 104 10.10 13.93 -6.88
C VAL A 104 8.70 14.33 -7.36
N ASN A 105 8.44 14.27 -8.67
CA ASN A 105 7.13 14.53 -9.27
C ASN A 105 6.22 13.29 -9.28
N ARG A 106 6.68 12.13 -8.80
CA ARG A 106 5.83 10.96 -8.63
C ARG A 106 4.97 11.11 -7.38
N ASP A 107 3.85 10.42 -7.39
CA ASP A 107 2.97 10.35 -6.23
C ASP A 107 3.60 9.53 -5.09
N VAL A 108 4.47 10.17 -4.35
CA VAL A 108 5.11 9.65 -3.14
C VAL A 108 5.09 10.71 -2.05
N HIS A 109 5.21 10.28 -0.79
CA HIS A 109 5.28 11.17 0.36
C HIS A 109 6.44 10.76 1.27
N VAL A 110 7.18 11.72 1.82
CA VAL A 110 8.24 11.46 2.80
C VAL A 110 7.58 11.19 4.16
N GLY A 111 7.81 10.00 4.70
CA GLY A 111 7.08 9.52 5.89
C GLY A 111 5.65 9.09 5.56
N TYR A 112 4.85 8.81 6.59
CA TYR A 112 3.43 8.57 6.45
C TYR A 112 2.65 9.88 6.28
N LEU A 113 1.53 9.82 5.58
CA LEU A 113 0.59 10.94 5.55
C LEU A 113 -0.15 11.05 6.89
N ASP A 114 -0.61 12.26 7.21
CA ASP A 114 -1.54 12.46 8.31
C ASP A 114 -2.87 11.74 8.01
N TYR A 115 -3.35 10.98 8.99
CA TYR A 115 -4.62 10.29 8.85
C TYR A 115 -5.78 11.29 9.00
N THR A 116 -6.30 11.72 7.85
CA THR A 116 -7.45 12.61 7.76
C THR A 116 -8.47 12.06 6.78
N ARG A 117 -9.74 12.46 6.94
CA ARG A 117 -10.80 12.10 5.98
C ARG A 117 -10.43 12.50 4.55
N LYS A 118 -9.92 13.74 4.40
CA LYS A 118 -9.50 14.25 3.09
C LYS A 118 -8.44 13.37 2.46
N ASN A 119 -7.35 13.08 3.16
CA ASN A 119 -6.27 12.25 2.63
C ASN A 119 -6.75 10.83 2.31
N THR A 120 -7.63 10.25 3.13
CA THR A 120 -8.21 8.93 2.88
C THR A 120 -9.01 8.90 1.58
N LEU A 121 -9.88 9.90 1.38
CA LEU A 121 -10.68 10.00 0.16
C LEU A 121 -9.80 10.30 -1.07
N ASP A 122 -8.85 11.22 -0.95
CA ASP A 122 -7.93 11.57 -2.04
C ASP A 122 -7.15 10.34 -2.54
N LEU A 123 -6.64 9.51 -1.62
CA LEU A 123 -5.96 8.27 -1.97
C LEU A 123 -6.91 7.25 -2.60
N ALA A 124 -8.12 7.10 -2.05
CA ALA A 124 -9.12 6.19 -2.57
C ALA A 124 -9.54 6.57 -4.01
N PHE A 125 -9.77 7.85 -4.25
CA PHE A 125 -10.16 8.35 -5.59
C PHE A 125 -9.08 8.15 -6.65
N LYS A 126 -7.81 8.01 -6.29
CA LYS A 126 -6.75 7.67 -7.26
C LYS A 126 -6.95 6.29 -7.89
N TYR A 127 -7.77 5.42 -7.30
CA TYR A 127 -8.12 4.11 -7.85
C TYR A 127 -9.29 4.14 -8.86
N LEU A 128 -9.98 5.27 -9.02
CA LEU A 128 -11.08 5.35 -9.99
C LEU A 128 -10.59 5.04 -11.40
N GLY A 129 -11.31 4.13 -12.07
CA GLY A 129 -10.96 3.67 -13.41
C GLY A 129 -9.89 2.58 -13.46
N ASN A 130 -9.28 2.20 -12.34
CA ASN A 130 -8.40 1.04 -12.30
C ASN A 130 -9.24 -0.24 -12.39
N ARG A 131 -8.71 -1.20 -13.14
CA ARG A 131 -9.38 -2.50 -13.25
C ARG A 131 -9.23 -3.31 -11.97
N TYR A 132 -10.17 -4.22 -11.76
CA TYR A 132 -10.10 -5.22 -10.70
C TYR A 132 -9.00 -6.24 -10.97
N GLY A 133 -8.28 -6.65 -9.94
CA GLY A 133 -7.25 -7.70 -10.00
C GLY A 133 -7.30 -8.62 -8.79
N TRP A 134 -7.89 -9.80 -8.96
CA TRP A 134 -7.96 -10.82 -7.91
C TRP A 134 -6.57 -11.15 -7.36
N GLY A 135 -6.41 -11.03 -6.03
CA GLY A 135 -5.13 -11.32 -5.37
C GLY A 135 -3.95 -10.44 -5.79
N GLY A 136 -4.22 -9.22 -6.31
CA GLY A 136 -3.18 -8.32 -6.82
C GLY A 136 -2.70 -8.64 -8.24
N SER A 137 -3.42 -9.52 -8.97
CA SER A 137 -3.06 -9.87 -10.34
C SER A 137 -3.00 -8.63 -11.25
N LEU A 138 -2.08 -8.66 -12.24
CA LEU A 138 -1.91 -7.62 -13.23
C LEU A 138 -1.58 -6.22 -12.64
N ASN A 139 -0.90 -6.19 -11.50
CA ASN A 139 -0.61 -4.96 -10.74
C ASN A 139 -1.87 -4.15 -10.38
N SER A 140 -3.01 -4.82 -10.30
CA SER A 140 -4.30 -4.27 -9.88
C SER A 140 -4.63 -4.64 -8.44
N ARG A 141 -5.83 -4.29 -7.97
CA ARG A 141 -6.26 -4.55 -6.60
C ARG A 141 -7.61 -5.25 -6.60
N ASP A 142 -7.81 -6.16 -5.64
CA ASP A 142 -9.12 -6.60 -5.21
C ASP A 142 -9.69 -5.67 -4.12
N CYS A 143 -10.86 -5.98 -3.60
CA CYS A 143 -11.58 -5.13 -2.65
C CYS A 143 -10.77 -4.87 -1.36
N SER A 144 -10.23 -5.93 -0.75
CA SER A 144 -9.49 -5.82 0.51
C SER A 144 -8.10 -5.21 0.32
N GLU A 145 -7.45 -5.47 -0.80
CA GLU A 145 -6.15 -4.87 -1.10
C GLU A 145 -6.26 -3.37 -1.40
N LEU A 146 -7.34 -2.92 -2.03
CA LEU A 146 -7.62 -1.49 -2.22
C LEU A 146 -7.68 -0.78 -0.86
N VAL A 147 -8.50 -1.27 0.05
CA VAL A 147 -8.64 -0.73 1.41
C VAL A 147 -7.31 -0.75 2.14
N MET A 148 -6.65 -1.92 2.17
CA MET A 148 -5.35 -2.10 2.82
C MET A 148 -4.29 -1.13 2.27
N SER A 149 -4.25 -0.92 0.95
CA SER A 149 -3.29 -0.01 0.31
C SER A 149 -3.48 1.44 0.73
N VAL A 150 -4.73 1.92 0.76
CA VAL A 150 -5.06 3.27 1.22
C VAL A 150 -4.60 3.47 2.68
N TYR A 151 -4.97 2.56 3.57
CA TYR A 151 -4.62 2.65 4.98
C TYR A 151 -3.13 2.47 5.27
N SER A 152 -2.40 1.75 4.41
CA SER A 152 -0.95 1.60 4.53
C SER A 152 -0.20 2.93 4.37
N CYS A 153 -0.77 3.89 3.64
CA CYS A 153 -0.19 5.23 3.49
C CYS A 153 -0.17 6.04 4.80
N PHE A 154 -0.97 5.63 5.79
CA PHE A 154 -1.02 6.22 7.14
C PHE A 154 -0.29 5.36 8.19
N GLY A 155 0.33 4.25 7.78
CA GLY A 155 1.03 3.33 8.68
C GLY A 155 0.16 2.26 9.32
N PHE A 156 -1.13 2.18 8.99
CA PHE A 156 -1.99 1.10 9.46
C PHE A 156 -1.65 -0.21 8.75
N LYS A 157 -1.68 -1.30 9.50
CA LYS A 157 -1.44 -2.66 8.99
C LYS A 157 -2.72 -3.46 9.10
N LEU A 158 -3.51 -3.43 8.04
CA LEU A 158 -4.72 -4.25 7.95
C LEU A 158 -4.37 -5.68 7.52
N PRO A 159 -5.14 -6.67 7.94
CA PRO A 159 -5.07 -8.03 7.38
C PRO A 159 -5.33 -8.04 5.86
N ARG A 160 -4.85 -9.09 5.17
CA ARG A 160 -5.01 -9.17 3.69
C ARG A 160 -6.46 -9.45 3.27
N ASP A 161 -7.17 -10.27 4.02
CA ASP A 161 -8.47 -10.79 3.62
C ASP A 161 -9.63 -10.10 4.31
N VAL A 162 -10.76 -9.92 3.60
CA VAL A 162 -12.03 -9.42 4.13
C VAL A 162 -12.44 -10.14 5.41
N SER A 163 -12.35 -11.48 5.42
CA SER A 163 -12.74 -12.31 6.58
C SER A 163 -11.91 -12.06 7.84
N THR A 164 -10.69 -11.58 7.68
CA THR A 164 -9.80 -11.23 8.79
C THR A 164 -9.93 -9.74 9.14
N GLN A 165 -10.11 -8.88 8.15
CA GLN A 165 -10.40 -7.46 8.38
C GLN A 165 -11.72 -7.26 9.13
N SER A 166 -12.75 -8.10 8.89
CA SER A 166 -14.02 -8.04 9.61
C SER A 166 -13.92 -8.32 11.11
N LYS A 167 -12.77 -8.81 11.59
CA LYS A 167 -12.50 -9.16 12.99
C LYS A 167 -11.61 -8.15 13.72
N ILE A 168 -11.29 -7.01 13.11
CA ILE A 168 -10.54 -5.95 13.80
C ILE A 168 -11.34 -5.45 15.00
N PRO A 169 -10.66 -5.00 16.09
CA PRO A 169 -11.36 -4.66 17.34
C PRO A 169 -12.40 -3.54 17.23
N THR A 170 -12.31 -2.71 16.21
CA THR A 170 -13.25 -1.59 15.94
C THR A 170 -14.44 -2.00 15.08
N ALA A 171 -14.48 -3.23 14.56
CA ALA A 171 -15.58 -3.71 13.74
C ALA A 171 -16.86 -3.86 14.56
N GLN A 172 -17.97 -3.39 14.00
CA GLN A 172 -19.31 -3.51 14.57
C GLN A 172 -20.21 -4.26 13.62
N SER A 173 -20.94 -5.26 14.11
CA SER A 173 -21.91 -6.00 13.30
C SER A 173 -23.22 -5.24 13.21
N VAL A 174 -23.69 -5.04 11.97
CA VAL A 174 -24.99 -4.41 11.67
C VAL A 174 -25.95 -5.41 10.98
N GLY A 175 -25.59 -6.69 10.92
CA GLY A 175 -26.31 -7.70 10.15
C GLY A 175 -27.75 -7.91 10.58
N ASN A 176 -28.06 -7.79 11.88
CA ASN A 176 -29.39 -7.98 12.43
C ASN A 176 -30.21 -6.68 12.53
N MET A 177 -29.67 -5.55 12.08
CA MET A 177 -30.32 -4.25 12.11
C MET A 177 -31.32 -4.12 10.96
N THR A 178 -32.41 -3.41 11.18
CA THR A 178 -33.33 -2.95 10.14
C THR A 178 -32.66 -1.95 9.21
N ASP A 179 -33.21 -1.67 8.05
CA ASP A 179 -32.64 -0.68 7.11
C ASP A 179 -32.64 0.73 7.70
N TYR A 180 -33.64 1.07 8.55
CA TYR A 180 -33.67 2.31 9.28
C TYR A 180 -32.49 2.42 10.27
N GLU A 181 -32.27 1.39 11.10
CA GLU A 181 -31.16 1.37 12.05
C GLU A 181 -29.80 1.44 11.33
N LYS A 182 -29.63 0.71 10.22
CA LYS A 182 -28.42 0.83 9.37
C LYS A 182 -28.23 2.24 8.84
N SER A 183 -29.31 2.91 8.43
CA SER A 183 -29.22 4.29 7.94
C SER A 183 -28.75 5.26 9.05
N VAL A 184 -29.23 5.06 10.28
CA VAL A 184 -28.78 5.82 11.45
C VAL A 184 -27.29 5.60 11.74
N VAL A 185 -26.83 4.35 11.64
CA VAL A 185 -25.40 4.04 11.79
C VAL A 185 -24.58 4.74 10.70
N LEU A 186 -25.01 4.65 9.42
CA LEU A 186 -24.28 5.29 8.31
C LEU A 186 -24.27 6.82 8.41
N ASP A 187 -25.33 7.44 8.89
CA ASP A 187 -25.40 8.89 9.09
C ASP A 187 -24.39 9.38 10.16
N ASN A 188 -24.06 8.51 11.12
CA ASN A 188 -23.06 8.79 12.16
C ASN A 188 -21.66 8.25 11.83
N THR A 189 -21.51 7.53 10.72
CA THR A 189 -20.23 6.94 10.30
C THR A 189 -19.42 7.96 9.50
N PRO A 190 -18.15 8.21 9.84
CA PRO A 190 -17.32 9.15 9.09
C PRO A 190 -16.92 8.56 7.74
N PRO A 191 -16.80 9.40 6.68
CA PRO A 191 -16.17 9.00 5.42
C PRO A 191 -14.77 8.39 5.64
N GLY A 192 -14.46 7.36 4.88
CA GLY A 192 -13.26 6.52 5.05
C GLY A 192 -13.49 5.25 5.86
N ALA A 193 -14.64 5.09 6.53
CA ALA A 193 -14.94 3.84 7.21
C ALA A 193 -15.03 2.66 6.24
N ILE A 194 -14.66 1.48 6.72
CA ILE A 194 -14.73 0.23 5.96
C ILE A 194 -16.11 -0.38 6.14
N LEU A 195 -16.84 -0.59 5.05
CA LEU A 195 -18.09 -1.32 5.04
C LEU A 195 -17.86 -2.72 4.49
N GLN A 196 -18.43 -3.72 5.14
CA GLN A 196 -18.20 -5.13 4.79
C GLN A 196 -19.48 -5.92 4.73
N PHE A 197 -19.52 -6.87 3.80
CA PHE A 197 -20.44 -8.00 3.81
C PHE A 197 -19.67 -9.28 3.43
N LYS A 198 -20.34 -10.43 3.47
CA LYS A 198 -19.67 -11.71 3.24
C LYS A 198 -18.93 -11.74 1.89
N GLY A 199 -17.60 -11.77 1.95
CA GLY A 199 -16.72 -11.91 0.79
C GLY A 199 -16.39 -10.61 0.06
N HIS A 200 -16.84 -9.46 0.53
CA HIS A 200 -16.55 -8.18 -0.10
C HIS A 200 -16.44 -7.02 0.89
N GLU A 201 -15.66 -6.02 0.53
CA GLU A 201 -15.56 -4.78 1.31
C GLU A 201 -15.38 -3.55 0.42
N MET A 202 -15.66 -2.40 1.00
CA MET A 202 -15.64 -1.12 0.33
C MET A 202 -15.34 0.02 1.29
N LEU A 203 -14.92 1.16 0.78
CA LEU A 203 -14.77 2.39 1.53
C LEU A 203 -16.07 3.21 1.47
N TYR A 204 -16.54 3.64 2.64
CA TYR A 204 -17.64 4.58 2.75
C TYR A 204 -17.15 5.99 2.42
N LEU A 205 -17.80 6.66 1.47
CA LEU A 205 -17.45 8.02 1.03
C LEU A 205 -18.29 9.10 1.70
N GLY A 206 -19.38 8.73 2.36
CA GLY A 206 -20.31 9.65 2.98
C GLY A 206 -21.66 9.70 2.32
N LYS A 207 -22.48 10.71 2.72
CA LYS A 207 -23.83 10.96 2.24
C LYS A 207 -23.93 12.33 1.56
N VAL A 208 -24.49 12.38 0.36
CA VAL A 208 -24.73 13.63 -0.39
C VAL A 208 -26.16 13.57 -0.95
N ASN A 209 -26.95 14.63 -0.72
CA ASN A 209 -28.34 14.73 -1.20
C ASN A 209 -29.20 13.49 -0.85
N GLY A 210 -29.04 12.99 0.39
CA GLY A 210 -29.79 11.84 0.89
C GLY A 210 -29.29 10.47 0.39
N LYS A 211 -28.29 10.39 -0.47
CA LYS A 211 -27.72 9.16 -1.02
C LYS A 211 -26.37 8.83 -0.37
N TYR A 212 -26.18 7.56 -0.01
CA TYR A 212 -24.90 7.04 0.49
C TYR A 212 -24.00 6.64 -0.68
N TYR A 213 -22.73 6.96 -0.56
CA TYR A 213 -21.72 6.67 -1.58
C TYR A 213 -20.62 5.78 -1.03
N ILE A 214 -20.16 4.87 -1.87
CA ILE A 214 -19.08 3.93 -1.59
C ILE A 214 -18.07 3.93 -2.73
N LEU A 215 -16.85 3.52 -2.45
CA LEU A 215 -15.83 3.18 -3.43
C LEU A 215 -15.39 1.74 -3.19
N ASN A 216 -15.41 0.92 -4.22
CA ASN A 216 -14.99 -0.47 -4.14
C ASN A 216 -14.22 -0.91 -5.40
N ALA A 217 -13.46 -2.01 -5.28
CA ALA A 217 -12.95 -2.76 -6.41
C ALA A 217 -13.83 -4.01 -6.60
N SER A 218 -14.51 -4.11 -7.75
CA SER A 218 -15.37 -5.23 -8.09
C SER A 218 -15.01 -5.79 -9.47
N GLY A 219 -15.04 -7.11 -9.61
CA GLY A 219 -14.84 -7.81 -10.88
C GLY A 219 -16.09 -7.92 -11.75
N SER A 220 -17.25 -7.49 -11.24
CA SER A 220 -18.52 -7.44 -11.95
C SER A 220 -19.18 -6.08 -11.75
N ILE A 221 -19.87 -5.63 -12.78
CA ILE A 221 -20.77 -4.46 -12.73
C ILE A 221 -22.15 -4.92 -12.29
#